data_0b073dda2078735d3dfbf4b512d683b9
#
_entry.id   0b073dda2078735d3dfbf4b512d683b9
#
_cell.length_a   1.000
_cell.length_b   1.000
_cell.length_c   1.000
_cell.angle_alpha   90.00
_cell.angle_beta   90.00
_cell.angle_gamma   90.00
#
_symmetry.space_group_name_H-M   'P 1'
#
loop_
_entity.id
_entity.type
_entity.pdbx_description
1 polymer ?
#
loop_
_entity_poly.entity_id
_entity_poly.type
_entity_poly.pdbx_seq_one_letter_code
_entity_poly.pdbx_strand_id
1 'polypeptide(L)'
;MTFFRPLALLAILALCACGGSEDDGVKAPLSSASSAASAVVQTPPPAPVPPAAPPAAPIKVTALSLPAMTPTAVGALTPMAVRATSSSGAAVPATALVWESADPTLATVDEGGVVKPLRVGFTTIKASADGISASGTVSVRGTTPIPARSRHVGMNLSGIAYFSSEFPFADMMKSGMGWTSREDNGTWGKPFPSLTADGYPAALATGQHALNAVAWEGSHFAPGRYVVLWDGDGAISFPLSNVKIAESAANRIAIDVVDTSGNLWVAIDRTSASNPVRNVRFLWPGTEATYAAQPFNPVFLAKIAPFSLLRFMDWGATNVTPVVEWAQRSHVADVTYGTPAGVPIEVMIDLANSLHVDPWFCIPHQASDDYVRQFATLVRDRLDPALHPHIEYSNEVWNTGFGQAQWAIARSQALGLDIPFGQPAIFYAMRSAQVFKIVQDVWGADRGRIVRVIAGQAVWDNFLTHALAYGDTAANADVMAIAPYFNAADAADPARVATTLTLSSDQIVDQMLANIRGDIKSSMTANAALAAKYKLKLKAYESGAGDSSSYFPADKIDAMTALFTAAHNNPRMRGVYAEYYGQWVAAGGDTMNQYSDVGNWSKWGLWGSLQYVTQDPATAPKYQGLLDFIAAHPTP
;
A
#
# COMPACT_ATOMS: atom_id res chain seq x y z
N MET A 1 30.17 -9.16 -17.20
CA MET A 1 30.27 -10.50 -16.58
C MET A 1 30.79 -10.32 -15.17
N THR A 2 29.95 -10.25 -14.19
CA THR A 2 30.37 -10.39 -12.79
C THR A 2 29.15 -10.78 -11.95
N PHE A 3 29.30 -11.83 -11.20
CA PHE A 3 28.28 -12.60 -10.50
C PHE A 3 27.63 -11.84 -9.33
N PHE A 4 26.31 -11.78 -9.31
CA PHE A 4 25.54 -11.55 -8.09
C PHE A 4 25.35 -12.88 -7.36
N ARG A 5 25.84 -12.95 -6.13
CA ARG A 5 25.52 -14.07 -5.21
C ARG A 5 24.21 -13.76 -4.49
N PRO A 6 23.25 -14.69 -4.41
CA PRO A 6 22.03 -14.49 -3.64
C PRO A 6 22.29 -14.63 -2.13
N LEU A 7 21.69 -13.73 -1.34
CA LEU A 7 21.53 -13.92 0.09
C LEU A 7 20.50 -15.05 0.32
N ALA A 8 20.92 -16.06 1.04
CA ALA A 8 20.04 -17.15 1.48
C ALA A 8 19.12 -16.63 2.60
N LEU A 9 17.80 -16.58 2.31
CA LEU A 9 16.75 -16.46 3.32
C LEU A 9 16.41 -17.87 3.80
N LEU A 10 16.59 -18.12 5.10
CA LEU A 10 16.11 -19.34 5.74
C LEU A 10 14.57 -19.30 5.81
N ALA A 11 13.93 -20.19 5.05
CA ALA A 11 12.50 -20.47 5.17
C ALA A 11 12.29 -21.52 6.25
N ILE A 12 11.46 -21.23 7.24
CA ILE A 12 10.96 -22.21 8.21
C ILE A 12 9.51 -22.51 7.84
N LEU A 13 9.28 -23.75 7.38
CA LEU A 13 7.94 -24.35 7.25
C LEU A 13 7.50 -24.90 8.61
N ALA A 14 6.26 -24.69 9.02
CA ALA A 14 5.61 -25.47 10.05
C ALA A 14 4.23 -25.92 9.59
N LEU A 15 3.99 -27.23 9.68
CA LEU A 15 2.74 -27.91 9.35
C LEU A 15 1.76 -27.89 10.54
N CYS A 16 0.46 -27.89 10.18
CA CYS A 16 -0.69 -28.03 11.07
C CYS A 16 -0.92 -29.45 11.59
N ALA A 17 -1.54 -29.59 12.76
CA ALA A 17 -2.43 -30.69 13.09
C ALA A 17 -3.54 -30.26 14.06
N CYS A 18 -4.75 -30.81 13.83
CA CYS A 18 -6.03 -30.51 14.45
C CYS A 18 -6.30 -31.25 15.77
N GLY A 19 -7.28 -30.77 16.54
CA GLY A 19 -7.98 -31.58 17.55
C GLY A 19 -8.90 -30.73 18.43
N GLY A 20 -10.19 -31.07 18.44
CA GLY A 20 -11.30 -30.33 19.01
C GLY A 20 -11.84 -30.85 20.35
N SER A 21 -12.92 -30.27 20.72
CA SER A 21 -14.11 -30.73 21.49
C SER A 21 -14.49 -29.90 22.74
N GLU A 22 -15.73 -29.38 22.68
CA GLU A 22 -16.88 -29.53 23.59
C GLU A 22 -16.64 -29.23 25.11
N ASP A 23 -17.44 -28.56 25.83
CA ASP A 23 -18.85 -28.24 26.02
C ASP A 23 -19.06 -27.54 27.38
N ASP A 24 -20.25 -27.02 27.57
CA ASP A 24 -21.00 -26.74 28.79
C ASP A 24 -21.00 -25.34 29.41
N GLY A 25 -22.23 -24.87 29.44
CA GLY A 25 -22.71 -23.63 29.94
C GLY A 25 -23.09 -23.60 31.42
N VAL A 26 -23.31 -22.42 31.94
CA VAL A 26 -24.15 -22.16 33.15
C VAL A 26 -24.75 -20.74 33.11
N LYS A 27 -25.99 -20.70 33.61
CA LYS A 27 -27.01 -19.64 33.64
C LYS A 27 -26.73 -18.45 34.55
N ALA A 28 -27.37 -17.34 34.20
CA ALA A 28 -27.55 -16.14 35.00
C ALA A 28 -28.55 -16.29 36.16
N PRO A 29 -28.62 -15.36 37.07
CA PRO A 29 -29.92 -14.97 37.62
C PRO A 29 -30.25 -13.48 37.54
N LEU A 30 -31.53 -13.25 37.41
CA LEU A 30 -32.27 -12.00 37.42
C LEU A 30 -32.31 -11.35 38.80
N SER A 31 -32.40 -10.03 38.85
CA SER A 31 -32.99 -9.34 39.99
C SER A 31 -33.84 -8.14 39.58
N SER A 32 -34.89 -8.02 40.33
CA SER A 32 -36.19 -7.41 40.27
C SER A 32 -36.25 -5.88 40.23
N ALA A 33 -37.31 -5.41 39.59
CA ALA A 33 -37.76 -4.03 39.55
C ALA A 33 -38.57 -3.63 40.80
N SER A 34 -38.50 -2.34 41.14
CA SER A 34 -39.40 -1.69 42.11
C SER A 34 -40.33 -0.71 41.37
N SER A 35 -41.60 -0.79 41.72
CA SER A 35 -42.70 0.01 41.20
C SER A 35 -42.85 1.33 41.97
N ALA A 36 -43.18 2.40 41.24
CA ALA A 36 -43.76 3.62 41.83
C ALA A 36 -45.07 3.97 41.11
N ALA A 37 -46.09 4.16 41.90
CA ALA A 37 -47.44 4.47 41.48
C ALA A 37 -47.59 5.95 41.06
N SER A 38 -48.31 6.24 40.03
CA SER A 38 -48.74 7.59 39.63
C SER A 38 -50.26 7.72 39.60
N ALA A 39 -50.70 8.85 40.11
CA ALA A 39 -52.10 9.22 40.31
C ALA A 39 -52.86 9.45 38.96
N VAL A 40 -54.12 9.07 39.00
CA VAL A 40 -55.08 9.26 37.90
C VAL A 40 -55.62 10.68 37.93
N VAL A 41 -55.44 11.41 36.83
CA VAL A 41 -56.19 12.65 36.51
C VAL A 41 -57.22 12.32 35.46
N GLN A 42 -58.51 12.49 35.75
CA GLN A 42 -59.61 12.31 34.83
C GLN A 42 -59.71 13.50 33.88
N THR A 43 -59.67 13.23 32.59
CA THR A 43 -59.97 14.17 31.49
C THR A 43 -61.38 13.92 30.96
N PRO A 44 -62.09 14.95 30.46
CA PRO A 44 -63.47 14.81 29.92
C PRO A 44 -63.49 14.03 28.58
N PRO A 45 -64.68 13.49 28.20
CA PRO A 45 -64.78 12.60 27.05
C PRO A 45 -64.49 13.36 25.73
N PRO A 46 -63.81 12.68 24.79
CA PRO A 46 -63.47 13.27 23.47
C PRO A 46 -64.70 13.38 22.57
N ALA A 47 -64.73 14.42 21.73
CA ALA A 47 -65.69 14.64 20.68
C ALA A 47 -65.64 13.48 19.63
N PRO A 48 -66.69 13.18 18.88
CA PRO A 48 -66.74 12.08 17.92
C PRO A 48 -65.70 12.27 16.81
N VAL A 49 -64.85 11.26 16.67
CA VAL A 49 -63.83 11.19 15.63
C VAL A 49 -64.51 11.06 14.26
N PRO A 50 -64.16 11.89 13.24
CA PRO A 50 -64.62 11.69 11.88
C PRO A 50 -64.19 10.28 11.37
N PRO A 51 -64.94 9.64 10.47
CA PRO A 51 -64.57 8.34 9.93
C PRO A 51 -63.19 8.41 9.30
N ALA A 52 -62.32 7.44 9.67
CA ALA A 52 -60.98 7.33 9.12
C ALA A 52 -61.05 7.28 7.59
N ALA A 53 -60.23 8.12 6.94
CA ALA A 53 -60.04 8.04 5.50
C ALA A 53 -59.58 6.62 5.10
N PRO A 54 -60.05 6.09 3.96
CA PRO A 54 -59.63 4.78 3.51
C PRO A 54 -58.10 4.74 3.42
N PRO A 55 -57.47 3.59 3.79
CA PRO A 55 -56.01 3.47 3.72
C PRO A 55 -55.53 3.83 2.31
N ALA A 56 -54.57 4.73 2.22
CA ALA A 56 -53.96 5.09 0.94
C ALA A 56 -53.44 3.83 0.24
N ALA A 57 -53.73 3.70 -1.05
CA ALA A 57 -53.22 2.58 -1.84
C ALA A 57 -51.69 2.51 -1.70
N PRO A 58 -51.12 1.30 -1.60
CA PRO A 58 -49.68 1.14 -1.44
C PRO A 58 -48.93 1.87 -2.57
N ILE A 59 -48.01 2.75 -2.18
CA ILE A 59 -47.20 3.53 -3.10
C ILE A 59 -46.22 2.58 -3.78
N LYS A 60 -46.44 2.25 -5.06
CA LYS A 60 -45.52 1.40 -5.82
C LYS A 60 -44.45 2.25 -6.49
N VAL A 61 -43.16 1.98 -6.18
CA VAL A 61 -42.02 2.63 -6.83
C VAL A 61 -41.90 2.16 -8.27
N THR A 62 -41.79 3.07 -9.21
CA THR A 62 -41.63 2.79 -10.66
C THR A 62 -40.35 3.30 -11.26
N ALA A 63 -39.66 4.23 -10.59
CA ALA A 63 -38.33 4.66 -10.97
C ALA A 63 -37.51 5.01 -9.72
N LEU A 64 -36.22 4.64 -9.75
CA LEU A 64 -35.27 4.88 -8.68
C LEU A 64 -33.91 5.25 -9.29
N SER A 65 -33.30 6.32 -8.81
CA SER A 65 -31.93 6.69 -9.17
C SER A 65 -31.16 7.22 -7.96
N LEU A 66 -29.88 6.83 -7.89
CA LEU A 66 -28.96 7.18 -6.83
C LEU A 66 -27.67 7.73 -7.48
N PRO A 67 -27.45 9.04 -7.55
CA PRO A 67 -26.21 9.59 -8.05
C PRO A 67 -25.04 9.28 -7.09
N ALA A 68 -23.81 9.39 -7.60
CA ALA A 68 -22.63 9.36 -6.76
C ALA A 68 -22.70 10.47 -5.70
N MET A 69 -22.29 10.15 -4.48
CA MET A 69 -22.21 11.14 -3.41
C MET A 69 -20.95 12.01 -3.61
N THR A 70 -21.04 13.29 -3.36
CA THR A 70 -19.87 14.14 -3.26
C THR A 70 -18.91 13.56 -2.22
N PRO A 71 -17.58 13.51 -2.49
CA PRO A 71 -16.62 13.01 -1.53
C PRO A 71 -16.79 13.61 -0.14
N THR A 72 -16.81 12.76 0.89
CA THR A 72 -17.10 13.14 2.27
C THR A 72 -15.95 12.74 3.20
N ALA A 73 -15.89 13.34 4.39
CA ALA A 73 -14.92 12.99 5.41
C ALA A 73 -15.48 11.94 6.39
N VAL A 74 -14.59 11.21 7.06
CA VAL A 74 -14.96 10.27 8.13
C VAL A 74 -15.82 10.98 9.19
N GLY A 75 -16.92 10.36 9.58
CA GLY A 75 -17.87 10.86 10.59
C GLY A 75 -18.86 11.93 10.10
N ALA A 76 -18.72 12.45 8.89
CA ALA A 76 -19.62 13.45 8.32
C ALA A 76 -20.93 12.80 7.84
N LEU A 77 -22.00 12.89 8.63
CA LEU A 77 -23.32 12.38 8.26
C LEU A 77 -23.83 13.12 7.01
N THR A 78 -24.09 12.40 5.94
CA THR A 78 -24.50 12.99 4.65
C THR A 78 -25.65 12.18 4.04
N PRO A 79 -26.81 12.79 3.74
CA PRO A 79 -27.91 12.09 3.08
C PRO A 79 -27.57 11.82 1.62
N MET A 80 -27.91 10.61 1.14
CA MET A 80 -27.85 10.27 -0.29
C MET A 80 -28.93 11.05 -1.05
N ALA A 81 -28.55 11.63 -2.18
CA ALA A 81 -29.47 12.36 -3.07
C ALA A 81 -30.32 11.38 -3.89
N VAL A 82 -31.22 10.64 -3.23
CA VAL A 82 -32.10 9.68 -3.89
C VAL A 82 -33.24 10.37 -4.63
N ARG A 83 -33.55 9.86 -5.84
CA ARG A 83 -34.78 10.22 -6.57
C ARG A 83 -35.57 8.95 -6.81
N ALA A 84 -36.71 8.86 -6.15
CA ALA A 84 -37.68 7.76 -6.29
C ALA A 84 -39.05 8.33 -6.67
N THR A 85 -39.70 7.75 -7.68
CA THR A 85 -41.05 8.13 -8.13
C THR A 85 -41.99 6.94 -8.10
N SER A 86 -43.24 7.22 -7.73
CA SER A 86 -44.31 6.23 -7.72
C SER A 86 -45.00 6.10 -9.08
N SER A 87 -45.89 5.12 -9.20
CA SER A 87 -46.73 4.93 -10.38
C SER A 87 -47.67 6.12 -10.69
N SER A 88 -47.92 6.99 -9.70
CA SER A 88 -48.66 8.23 -9.89
C SER A 88 -47.77 9.44 -10.28
N GLY A 89 -46.43 9.25 -10.40
CA GLY A 89 -45.47 10.30 -10.63
C GLY A 89 -45.08 11.08 -9.37
N ALA A 90 -45.62 10.76 -8.20
CA ALA A 90 -45.30 11.43 -6.95
C ALA A 90 -43.94 10.95 -6.42
N ALA A 91 -43.20 11.87 -5.76
CA ALA A 91 -41.93 11.55 -5.09
C ALA A 91 -42.17 10.57 -3.93
N VAL A 92 -41.30 9.57 -3.82
CA VAL A 92 -41.28 8.57 -2.73
C VAL A 92 -40.21 8.98 -1.73
N PRO A 93 -40.56 9.04 -0.41
CA PRO A 93 -39.57 9.42 0.60
C PRO A 93 -38.49 8.34 0.78
N ALA A 94 -37.26 8.76 1.16
CA ALA A 94 -36.12 7.87 1.38
C ALA A 94 -36.41 6.78 2.44
N THR A 95 -37.24 7.07 3.44
CA THR A 95 -37.66 6.14 4.50
C THR A 95 -38.59 5.01 4.01
N ALA A 96 -39.09 5.10 2.78
CA ALA A 96 -39.86 4.03 2.15
C ALA A 96 -39.00 3.07 1.31
N LEU A 97 -37.68 3.25 1.31
CA LEU A 97 -36.72 2.44 0.59
C LEU A 97 -35.95 1.52 1.55
N VAL A 98 -35.47 0.39 1.04
CA VAL A 98 -34.53 -0.47 1.75
C VAL A 98 -33.12 -0.09 1.34
N TRP A 99 -32.29 0.20 2.32
CA TRP A 99 -30.92 0.66 2.12
C TRP A 99 -29.90 -0.40 2.53
N GLU A 100 -28.82 -0.51 1.75
CA GLU A 100 -27.77 -1.49 1.98
C GLU A 100 -26.40 -0.87 1.61
N SER A 101 -25.39 -1.08 2.45
CA SER A 101 -24.01 -0.76 2.13
C SER A 101 -23.28 -2.01 1.65
N ALA A 102 -22.54 -1.90 0.55
CA ALA A 102 -21.70 -2.99 0.05
C ALA A 102 -20.50 -3.28 0.97
N ASP A 103 -20.03 -2.25 1.72
CA ASP A 103 -19.02 -2.40 2.77
C ASP A 103 -19.44 -1.61 4.02
N PRO A 104 -20.20 -2.21 4.94
CA PRO A 104 -20.64 -1.54 6.16
C PRO A 104 -19.49 -1.25 7.15
N THR A 105 -18.30 -1.78 6.94
CA THR A 105 -17.11 -1.42 7.72
C THR A 105 -16.49 -0.10 7.26
N LEU A 106 -16.76 0.31 6.02
CA LEU A 106 -16.30 1.57 5.45
C LEU A 106 -17.35 2.68 5.63
N ALA A 107 -18.60 2.41 5.35
CA ALA A 107 -19.69 3.36 5.57
C ALA A 107 -21.00 2.59 5.86
N THR A 108 -21.77 3.05 6.82
CA THR A 108 -23.15 2.57 7.06
C THR A 108 -24.15 3.53 6.47
N VAL A 109 -25.36 3.05 6.23
CA VAL A 109 -26.52 3.87 5.82
C VAL A 109 -27.69 3.53 6.71
N ASP A 110 -28.44 4.55 7.14
CA ASP A 110 -29.65 4.35 7.94
C ASP A 110 -30.91 4.22 7.07
N GLU A 111 -32.07 4.00 7.71
CA GLU A 111 -33.37 3.88 7.07
C GLU A 111 -33.82 5.16 6.34
N GLY A 112 -33.24 6.30 6.67
CA GLY A 112 -33.46 7.60 6.01
C GLY A 112 -32.57 7.84 4.80
N GLY A 113 -31.63 6.92 4.51
CA GLY A 113 -30.62 7.07 3.46
C GLY A 113 -29.48 8.02 3.87
N VAL A 114 -29.26 8.25 5.17
CA VAL A 114 -28.13 9.03 5.67
C VAL A 114 -26.92 8.12 5.82
N VAL A 115 -25.87 8.45 5.07
CA VAL A 115 -24.60 7.72 5.10
C VAL A 115 -23.75 8.24 6.26
N LYS A 116 -23.19 7.31 7.04
CA LYS A 116 -22.16 7.55 8.06
C LYS A 116 -20.85 6.92 7.63
N PRO A 117 -19.91 7.70 7.11
CA PRO A 117 -18.55 7.24 6.80
C PRO A 117 -17.80 6.85 8.08
N LEU A 118 -17.18 5.66 8.10
CA LEU A 118 -16.47 5.11 9.26
C LEU A 118 -14.96 5.12 9.07
N ARG A 119 -14.48 4.92 7.85
CA ARG A 119 -13.05 4.98 7.48
C ARG A 119 -12.88 5.46 6.06
N VAL A 120 -11.66 5.86 5.71
CA VAL A 120 -11.30 6.25 4.34
C VAL A 120 -11.42 5.07 3.37
N GLY A 121 -11.80 5.35 2.12
CA GLY A 121 -11.98 4.34 1.08
C GLY A 121 -13.18 4.63 0.18
N PHE A 122 -13.59 3.61 -0.55
CA PHE A 122 -14.68 3.70 -1.51
C PHE A 122 -15.64 2.51 -1.34
N THR A 123 -16.95 2.79 -1.37
CA THR A 123 -18.00 1.77 -1.34
C THR A 123 -19.22 2.21 -2.16
N THR A 124 -20.20 1.33 -2.31
CA THR A 124 -21.49 1.64 -2.92
C THR A 124 -22.61 1.50 -1.90
N ILE A 125 -23.58 2.40 -1.96
CA ILE A 125 -24.84 2.30 -1.24
C ILE A 125 -25.91 1.94 -2.26
N LYS A 126 -26.73 0.94 -1.94
CA LYS A 126 -27.86 0.48 -2.73
C LYS A 126 -29.15 0.90 -2.05
N ALA A 127 -30.10 1.42 -2.83
CA ALA A 127 -31.48 1.59 -2.43
C ALA A 127 -32.36 0.68 -3.26
N SER A 128 -33.41 0.10 -2.65
CA SER A 128 -34.35 -0.77 -3.36
C SER A 128 -35.76 -0.63 -2.81
N ALA A 129 -36.75 -0.80 -3.69
CA ALA A 129 -38.19 -0.95 -3.38
C ALA A 129 -38.92 -1.59 -4.57
N ASP A 130 -39.96 -2.40 -4.31
CA ASP A 130 -40.84 -2.99 -5.32
C ASP A 130 -40.13 -3.72 -6.48
N GLY A 131 -38.97 -4.32 -6.20
CA GLY A 131 -38.15 -5.04 -7.20
C GLY A 131 -37.27 -4.14 -8.06
N ILE A 132 -37.26 -2.82 -7.83
CA ILE A 132 -36.36 -1.86 -8.48
C ILE A 132 -35.23 -1.52 -7.52
N SER A 133 -34.00 -1.39 -8.03
CA SER A 133 -32.86 -0.95 -7.24
C SER A 133 -31.98 0.01 -8.03
N ALA A 134 -31.30 0.90 -7.30
CA ALA A 134 -30.24 1.76 -7.81
C ALA A 134 -29.09 1.79 -6.82
N SER A 135 -27.86 1.98 -7.33
CA SER A 135 -26.66 2.11 -6.49
C SER A 135 -25.97 3.43 -6.76
N GLY A 136 -25.51 4.06 -5.69
CA GLY A 136 -24.70 5.28 -5.73
C GLY A 136 -23.38 5.06 -5.03
N THR A 137 -22.32 5.70 -5.50
CA THR A 137 -20.98 5.57 -4.96
C THR A 137 -20.74 6.52 -3.80
N VAL A 138 -19.98 6.08 -2.81
CA VAL A 138 -19.54 6.85 -1.65
C VAL A 138 -18.02 6.82 -1.61
N SER A 139 -17.38 7.97 -1.78
CA SER A 139 -15.93 8.15 -1.61
C SER A 139 -15.68 8.86 -0.29
N VAL A 140 -14.97 8.21 0.63
CA VAL A 140 -14.57 8.75 1.93
C VAL A 140 -13.09 9.10 1.87
N ARG A 141 -12.79 10.38 1.93
CA ARG A 141 -11.43 10.90 1.85
C ARG A 141 -10.81 11.08 3.23
N GLY A 142 -9.48 10.94 3.28
CA GLY A 142 -8.68 11.31 4.44
C GLY A 142 -8.71 12.81 4.70
N THR A 143 -8.30 13.21 5.90
CA THR A 143 -8.18 14.61 6.28
C THR A 143 -6.82 15.21 5.90
N THR A 144 -5.91 14.42 5.32
CA THR A 144 -4.60 14.90 4.86
C THR A 144 -4.78 15.94 3.76
N PRO A 145 -4.26 17.17 3.92
CA PRO A 145 -4.31 18.16 2.87
C PRO A 145 -3.59 17.65 1.62
N ILE A 146 -4.24 17.76 0.47
CA ILE A 146 -3.65 17.41 -0.82
C ILE A 146 -3.09 18.69 -1.44
N PRO A 147 -1.76 18.83 -1.54
CA PRO A 147 -1.14 19.99 -2.18
C PRO A 147 -1.33 19.96 -3.70
N ALA A 148 -0.97 21.05 -4.37
CA ALA A 148 -0.85 21.05 -5.82
C ALA A 148 0.15 19.98 -6.26
N ARG A 149 -0.18 19.23 -7.31
CA ARG A 149 0.63 18.14 -7.86
C ARG A 149 1.13 18.44 -9.25
N SER A 150 2.14 17.72 -9.66
CA SER A 150 2.57 17.65 -11.06
C SER A 150 2.35 16.22 -11.58
N ARG A 151 1.66 16.08 -12.71
CA ARG A 151 1.49 14.78 -13.37
C ARG A 151 2.84 14.11 -13.71
N HIS A 152 3.90 14.91 -13.76
CA HIS A 152 5.24 14.42 -14.13
C HIS A 152 5.96 13.71 -13.00
N VAL A 153 5.48 13.80 -11.74
CA VAL A 153 6.19 13.26 -10.59
C VAL A 153 5.31 12.27 -9.84
N GLY A 154 5.67 11.01 -9.95
CA GLY A 154 5.13 9.92 -9.15
C GLY A 154 6.15 9.41 -8.13
N MET A 155 5.76 8.40 -7.33
CA MET A 155 6.58 7.86 -6.26
C MET A 155 6.42 6.34 -6.16
N ASN A 156 7.54 5.61 -6.01
CA ASN A 156 7.55 4.24 -5.52
C ASN A 156 7.56 4.24 -4.00
N LEU A 157 6.69 3.44 -3.38
CA LEU A 157 6.69 3.22 -1.94
C LEU A 157 7.69 2.13 -1.59
N SER A 158 8.37 2.28 -0.45
CA SER A 158 9.39 1.33 0.01
C SER A 158 8.77 0.05 0.58
N GLY A 159 9.56 -1.04 0.63
CA GLY A 159 9.10 -2.34 1.11
C GLY A 159 8.78 -2.34 2.60
N ILE A 160 7.72 -3.06 2.97
CA ILE A 160 7.25 -3.17 4.35
C ILE A 160 8.13 -4.15 5.13
N ALA A 161 8.78 -3.66 6.19
CA ALA A 161 9.57 -4.47 7.11
C ALA A 161 9.70 -3.77 8.47
N TYR A 162 9.91 -4.55 9.53
CA TYR A 162 10.10 -4.04 10.90
C TYR A 162 11.36 -3.17 11.07
N PHE A 163 12.30 -3.26 10.15
CA PHE A 163 13.51 -2.44 10.10
C PHE A 163 13.41 -1.26 9.10
N SER A 164 12.27 -1.11 8.41
CA SER A 164 12.02 0.04 7.52
C SER A 164 11.91 1.32 8.33
N SER A 165 12.33 2.43 7.72
CA SER A 165 12.17 3.79 8.26
C SER A 165 10.92 4.52 7.73
N GLU A 166 10.07 3.84 6.97
CA GLU A 166 8.89 4.42 6.30
C GLU A 166 7.68 4.57 7.25
N PHE A 167 7.41 3.58 8.10
CA PHE A 167 6.27 3.54 9.04
C PHE A 167 4.94 4.00 8.43
N PRO A 168 4.42 3.32 7.41
CA PRO A 168 3.27 3.82 6.66
C PRO A 168 1.94 3.66 7.40
N PHE A 169 1.87 2.77 8.41
CA PHE A 169 0.64 2.45 9.12
C PHE A 169 0.57 3.10 10.50
N ALA A 170 -0.63 3.53 10.89
CA ALA A 170 -0.91 3.97 12.27
C ALA A 170 -0.70 2.83 13.28
N ASP A 171 -1.01 1.59 12.87
CA ASP A 171 -0.70 0.36 13.62
C ASP A 171 0.63 -0.23 13.13
N MET A 172 1.69 -0.06 13.90
CA MET A 172 3.04 -0.53 13.58
C MET A 172 3.16 -2.06 13.54
N MET A 173 2.21 -2.82 14.12
CA MET A 173 2.16 -4.28 13.98
C MET A 173 2.09 -4.69 12.51
N LYS A 174 1.47 -3.87 11.65
CA LYS A 174 1.33 -4.13 10.20
C LYS A 174 2.66 -4.11 9.44
N SER A 175 3.70 -3.48 10.01
CA SER A 175 5.09 -3.56 9.52
C SER A 175 5.97 -4.48 10.35
N GLY A 176 5.44 -5.12 11.41
CA GLY A 176 6.20 -5.93 12.36
C GLY A 176 6.80 -7.20 11.75
N MET A 177 7.74 -7.78 12.47
CA MET A 177 8.46 -9.00 12.09
C MET A 177 7.54 -10.25 12.01
N GLY A 178 6.37 -10.22 12.66
CA GLY A 178 5.56 -11.37 12.98
C GLY A 178 5.96 -12.02 14.32
N TRP A 179 5.14 -12.94 14.82
CA TRP A 179 5.39 -13.56 16.10
C TRP A 179 6.50 -14.61 16.04
N THR A 180 7.51 -14.46 16.89
CA THR A 180 8.55 -15.46 17.13
C THR A 180 8.59 -15.79 18.62
N SER A 181 8.97 -17.02 18.98
CA SER A 181 9.08 -17.40 20.38
C SER A 181 10.44 -17.06 20.95
N ARG A 182 10.45 -16.76 22.25
CA ARG A 182 11.66 -16.70 23.08
C ARG A 182 11.37 -17.38 24.42
N GLU A 183 12.27 -18.27 24.82
CA GLU A 183 12.20 -18.99 26.10
C GLU A 183 12.90 -18.19 27.21
N ASP A 184 12.56 -18.46 28.48
CA ASP A 184 13.23 -17.88 29.66
C ASP A 184 14.75 -18.08 29.65
N ASN A 185 15.22 -19.21 29.08
CA ASN A 185 16.65 -19.51 28.94
C ASN A 185 17.33 -18.79 27.77
N GLY A 186 16.61 -17.92 27.06
CA GLY A 186 17.11 -17.15 25.93
C GLY A 186 17.06 -17.85 24.57
N THR A 187 16.53 -19.06 24.46
CA THR A 187 16.37 -19.77 23.17
C THR A 187 15.25 -19.12 22.34
N TRP A 188 15.49 -18.99 21.03
CA TRP A 188 14.55 -18.38 20.08
C TRP A 188 13.99 -19.43 19.11
N GLY A 189 12.82 -19.11 18.52
CA GLY A 189 12.30 -19.77 17.32
C GLY A 189 11.68 -21.15 17.55
N LYS A 190 11.37 -21.56 18.79
CA LYS A 190 10.60 -22.78 19.03
C LYS A 190 9.15 -22.61 18.58
N PRO A 191 8.52 -23.61 17.98
CA PRO A 191 7.12 -23.55 17.59
C PRO A 191 6.21 -23.22 18.80
N PHE A 192 5.16 -22.45 18.55
CA PHE A 192 4.07 -22.29 19.52
C PHE A 192 3.21 -23.57 19.57
N PRO A 193 2.64 -23.94 20.74
CA PRO A 193 1.76 -25.10 20.85
C PRO A 193 0.57 -25.06 19.89
N SER A 194 0.01 -23.86 19.67
CA SER A 194 -1.07 -23.61 18.69
C SER A 194 -1.10 -22.15 18.28
N LEU A 195 -1.64 -21.91 17.07
CA LEU A 195 -1.88 -20.56 16.52
C LEU A 195 -3.38 -20.38 16.25
N THR A 196 -3.86 -19.14 16.29
CA THR A 196 -5.16 -18.77 15.74
C THR A 196 -5.10 -18.75 14.21
N ALA A 197 -6.25 -18.69 13.54
CA ALA A 197 -6.31 -18.56 12.08
C ALA A 197 -5.57 -17.32 11.55
N ASP A 198 -5.54 -16.22 12.34
CA ASP A 198 -4.87 -14.96 12.01
C ASP A 198 -3.38 -14.96 12.39
N GLY A 199 -2.82 -16.09 12.85
CA GLY A 199 -1.40 -16.24 13.15
C GLY A 199 -0.95 -15.78 14.55
N TYR A 200 -1.88 -15.53 15.49
CA TYR A 200 -1.53 -15.25 16.88
C TYR A 200 -1.27 -16.54 17.67
N PRO A 201 -0.34 -16.52 18.66
CA PRO A 201 -0.17 -17.64 19.58
C PRO A 201 -1.43 -17.86 20.42
N ALA A 202 -2.16 -18.96 20.15
CA ALA A 202 -3.34 -19.34 20.92
C ALA A 202 -2.97 -19.98 22.26
N ALA A 203 -1.77 -20.55 22.36
CA ALA A 203 -1.19 -21.06 23.62
C ALA A 203 0.33 -20.84 23.61
N LEU A 204 0.89 -20.75 24.82
CA LEU A 204 2.34 -20.69 25.08
C LEU A 204 2.74 -21.88 25.96
N ALA A 205 3.91 -22.47 25.69
CA ALA A 205 4.51 -23.44 26.58
C ALA A 205 5.03 -22.78 27.87
N THR A 206 5.30 -23.57 28.90
CA THR A 206 5.89 -23.05 30.14
C THR A 206 7.23 -22.36 29.86
N GLY A 207 7.38 -21.12 30.28
CA GLY A 207 8.58 -20.30 30.04
C GLY A 207 8.74 -19.81 28.60
N GLN A 208 7.71 -19.91 27.76
CA GLN A 208 7.69 -19.42 26.40
C GLN A 208 6.96 -18.07 26.33
N HIS A 209 7.54 -17.11 25.60
CA HIS A 209 6.96 -15.82 25.28
C HIS A 209 6.86 -15.67 23.77
N ALA A 210 5.87 -14.94 23.28
CA ALA A 210 5.78 -14.58 21.86
C ALA A 210 6.19 -13.13 21.67
N LEU A 211 7.22 -12.87 20.88
CA LEU A 211 7.79 -11.56 20.63
C LEU A 211 7.56 -11.13 19.18
N ASN A 212 7.32 -9.83 19.00
CA ASN A 212 7.26 -9.20 17.68
C ASN A 212 8.03 -7.88 17.72
N ALA A 213 9.03 -7.71 16.86
CA ALA A 213 9.70 -6.43 16.67
C ALA A 213 8.83 -5.55 15.76
N VAL A 214 8.51 -4.34 16.19
CA VAL A 214 7.73 -3.35 15.42
C VAL A 214 8.56 -2.18 14.94
N ALA A 215 9.77 -2.00 15.48
CA ALA A 215 10.81 -1.10 14.99
C ALA A 215 12.19 -1.62 15.37
N TRP A 216 13.19 -1.29 14.56
CA TRP A 216 14.56 -1.75 14.72
C TRP A 216 15.53 -0.57 14.88
N GLU A 217 16.69 -0.84 15.44
CA GLU A 217 17.79 0.11 15.51
C GLU A 217 18.04 0.76 14.13
N GLY A 218 18.15 2.09 14.11
CA GLY A 218 18.35 2.86 12.88
C GLY A 218 17.11 3.11 12.03
N SER A 219 15.91 2.65 12.44
CA SER A 219 14.66 2.94 11.71
C SER A 219 14.11 4.35 11.97
N HIS A 220 14.65 5.09 12.94
CA HIS A 220 14.28 6.48 13.25
C HIS A 220 12.78 6.67 13.55
N PHE A 221 12.17 5.76 14.33
CA PHE A 221 10.78 5.94 14.78
C PHE A 221 10.65 7.18 15.69
N ALA A 222 9.45 7.74 15.80
CA ALA A 222 9.24 8.98 16.54
C ALA A 222 9.37 8.77 18.07
N PRO A 223 9.93 9.73 18.84
CA PRO A 223 9.71 9.77 20.28
C PRO A 223 8.24 10.12 20.57
N GLY A 224 7.74 9.69 21.73
CA GLY A 224 6.39 10.04 22.15
C GLY A 224 5.65 8.94 22.90
N ARG A 225 4.35 9.15 23.09
CA ARG A 225 3.47 8.19 23.73
C ARG A 225 2.85 7.25 22.71
N TYR A 226 3.17 5.98 22.81
CA TYR A 226 2.57 4.89 22.04
C TYR A 226 1.50 4.20 22.88
N VAL A 227 0.50 3.63 22.20
CA VAL A 227 -0.56 2.85 22.86
C VAL A 227 -0.60 1.46 22.27
N VAL A 228 -0.61 0.45 23.13
CA VAL A 228 -0.78 -0.94 22.73
C VAL A 228 -2.14 -1.43 23.21
N LEU A 229 -2.94 -1.91 22.24
CA LEU A 229 -4.27 -2.45 22.45
C LEU A 229 -4.28 -3.92 22.03
N TRP A 230 -5.11 -4.73 22.68
CA TRP A 230 -5.33 -6.13 22.25
C TRP A 230 -6.71 -6.61 22.67
N ASP A 231 -7.14 -7.71 22.08
CA ASP A 231 -8.34 -8.43 22.45
C ASP A 231 -7.94 -9.75 23.12
N GLY A 232 -8.85 -10.34 23.92
CA GLY A 232 -8.60 -11.60 24.62
C GLY A 232 -7.94 -11.43 25.98
N ASP A 233 -7.67 -12.59 26.63
CA ASP A 233 -7.19 -12.66 28.01
C ASP A 233 -5.71 -13.01 28.03
N GLY A 234 -4.86 -12.09 28.49
CA GLY A 234 -3.42 -12.31 28.53
C GLY A 234 -2.65 -11.19 29.19
N ALA A 235 -1.34 -11.20 28.99
CA ALA A 235 -0.43 -10.17 29.46
C ALA A 235 0.54 -9.79 28.35
N ILE A 236 0.75 -8.48 28.22
CA ILE A 236 1.66 -7.87 27.25
C ILE A 236 2.81 -7.19 28.02
N SER A 237 4.03 -7.33 27.49
CA SER A 237 5.22 -6.61 27.96
C SER A 237 6.05 -6.06 26.79
N PHE A 238 7.14 -5.36 27.10
CA PHE A 238 8.01 -4.70 26.14
C PHE A 238 9.48 -5.07 26.37
N PRO A 239 9.85 -6.35 26.27
CA PRO A 239 11.24 -6.76 26.43
C PRO A 239 12.11 -6.17 25.32
N LEU A 240 13.41 -6.04 25.58
CA LEU A 240 14.39 -5.53 24.62
C LEU A 240 14.09 -4.12 24.07
N SER A 241 13.23 -3.37 24.79
CA SER A 241 12.84 -2.01 24.45
C SER A 241 13.15 -1.06 25.61
N ASN A 242 13.67 0.12 25.30
CA ASN A 242 13.89 1.18 26.28
C ASN A 242 12.63 2.06 26.42
N VAL A 243 11.61 1.56 27.12
CA VAL A 243 10.32 2.23 27.26
C VAL A 243 9.89 2.33 28.72
N LYS A 244 9.07 3.33 29.04
CA LYS A 244 8.45 3.49 30.35
C LYS A 244 6.95 3.27 30.22
N ILE A 245 6.39 2.35 31.02
CA ILE A 245 4.93 2.22 31.13
C ILE A 245 4.39 3.49 31.81
N ALA A 246 3.53 4.20 31.11
CA ALA A 246 2.89 5.42 31.56
C ALA A 246 1.51 5.14 32.17
N GLU A 247 0.74 4.24 31.51
CA GLU A 247 -0.61 3.87 31.91
C GLU A 247 -0.84 2.39 31.63
N SER A 248 -1.62 1.72 32.49
CA SER A 248 -2.04 0.34 32.28
C SER A 248 -3.50 0.18 32.65
N ALA A 249 -4.30 -0.37 31.77
CA ALA A 249 -5.71 -0.72 31.95
C ALA A 249 -6.00 -2.09 31.31
N ALA A 250 -7.21 -2.59 31.45
CA ALA A 250 -7.60 -3.83 30.82
C ALA A 250 -7.44 -3.68 29.29
N ASN A 251 -6.66 -4.59 28.69
CA ASN A 251 -6.40 -4.66 27.25
C ASN A 251 -5.82 -3.37 26.61
N ARG A 252 -5.18 -2.52 27.42
CA ARG A 252 -4.55 -1.27 26.99
C ARG A 252 -3.34 -0.93 27.87
N ILE A 253 -2.21 -0.66 27.22
CA ILE A 253 -1.01 -0.12 27.86
C ILE A 253 -0.54 1.09 27.05
N ALA A 254 -0.27 2.21 27.72
CA ALA A 254 0.43 3.34 27.13
C ALA A 254 1.89 3.33 27.61
N ILE A 255 2.82 3.53 26.67
CA ILE A 255 4.25 3.60 26.93
C ILE A 255 4.83 4.92 26.44
N ASP A 256 5.74 5.50 27.19
CA ASP A 256 6.54 6.65 26.77
C ASP A 256 7.89 6.16 26.22
N VAL A 257 8.17 6.55 24.99
CA VAL A 257 9.43 6.29 24.26
C VAL A 257 10.16 7.61 24.12
N VAL A 258 11.33 7.72 24.73
CA VAL A 258 12.20 8.92 24.68
C VAL A 258 13.42 8.65 23.80
N ASP A 259 14.03 7.47 23.96
CA ASP A 259 15.18 7.02 23.20
C ASP A 259 14.72 6.20 21.99
N THR A 260 15.00 6.70 20.81
CA THR A 260 14.67 6.09 19.51
C THR A 260 15.87 5.43 18.83
N SER A 261 16.98 5.27 19.53
CA SER A 261 18.20 4.65 19.00
C SER A 261 18.16 3.12 19.00
N GLY A 262 17.28 2.51 19.82
CA GLY A 262 17.17 1.08 19.99
C GLY A 262 16.03 0.44 19.19
N ASN A 263 15.52 -0.66 19.72
CA ASN A 263 14.44 -1.44 19.13
C ASN A 263 13.14 -1.24 19.89
N LEU A 264 12.00 -1.45 19.22
CA LEU A 264 10.68 -1.60 19.87
C LEU A 264 10.17 -3.01 19.66
N TRP A 265 9.94 -3.70 20.78
CA TRP A 265 9.37 -5.03 20.83
C TRP A 265 8.08 -5.04 21.66
N VAL A 266 7.15 -5.86 21.25
CA VAL A 266 5.98 -6.23 22.02
C VAL A 266 6.01 -7.74 22.25
N ALA A 267 5.69 -8.18 23.47
CA ALA A 267 5.62 -9.59 23.81
C ALA A 267 4.24 -9.96 24.38
N ILE A 268 3.76 -11.14 24.02
CA ILE A 268 2.67 -11.84 24.71
C ILE A 268 3.34 -12.78 25.71
N ASP A 269 3.25 -12.45 26.99
CA ASP A 269 3.83 -13.26 28.08
C ASP A 269 2.87 -14.32 28.59
N ARG A 270 1.59 -14.11 28.40
CA ARG A 270 0.51 -15.04 28.77
C ARG A 270 -0.67 -14.85 27.83
N THR A 271 -1.26 -15.96 27.44
CA THR A 271 -2.50 -16.01 26.65
C THR A 271 -3.42 -17.11 27.18
N SER A 272 -4.73 -16.94 27.07
CA SER A 272 -5.72 -17.94 27.46
C SER A 272 -6.16 -18.76 26.25
N ALA A 273 -6.10 -20.07 26.32
CA ALA A 273 -6.54 -20.91 25.21
C ALA A 273 -8.04 -20.75 24.87
N SER A 274 -8.89 -20.40 25.87
CA SER A 274 -10.32 -20.17 25.65
C SER A 274 -10.66 -18.79 25.09
N ASN A 275 -9.77 -17.79 25.27
CA ASN A 275 -9.91 -16.45 24.74
C ASN A 275 -8.51 -15.85 24.47
N PRO A 276 -7.81 -16.32 23.43
CA PRO A 276 -6.41 -15.98 23.23
C PRO A 276 -6.22 -14.50 22.90
N VAL A 277 -5.03 -13.98 23.30
CA VAL A 277 -4.59 -12.65 22.89
C VAL A 277 -4.52 -12.61 21.37
N ARG A 278 -5.19 -11.63 20.79
CA ARG A 278 -5.28 -11.42 19.35
C ARG A 278 -5.48 -9.94 19.04
N ASN A 279 -5.43 -9.60 17.76
CA ASN A 279 -5.67 -8.25 17.29
C ASN A 279 -4.85 -7.23 18.10
N VAL A 280 -3.54 -7.52 18.28
CA VAL A 280 -2.62 -6.61 18.94
C VAL A 280 -2.34 -5.44 18.01
N ARG A 281 -2.50 -4.23 18.50
CA ARG A 281 -2.25 -2.98 17.78
C ARG A 281 -1.20 -2.19 18.54
N PHE A 282 -0.12 -1.82 17.88
CA PHE A 282 0.95 -0.97 18.42
C PHE A 282 0.87 0.38 17.73
N LEU A 283 0.18 1.33 18.35
CA LEU A 283 -0.25 2.56 17.71
C LEU A 283 0.82 3.65 17.74
N TRP A 284 1.08 4.26 16.58
CA TRP A 284 1.93 5.42 16.42
C TRP A 284 1.45 6.59 17.32
N PRO A 285 2.35 7.45 17.84
CA PRO A 285 1.98 8.56 18.72
C PRO A 285 0.85 9.42 18.15
N GLY A 286 -0.18 9.64 18.98
CA GLY A 286 -1.33 10.49 18.63
C GLY A 286 -2.40 9.85 17.74
N THR A 287 -2.30 8.55 17.38
CA THR A 287 -3.26 7.91 16.47
C THR A 287 -4.35 7.09 17.15
N GLU A 288 -4.32 6.93 18.50
CA GLU A 288 -5.27 6.07 19.23
C GLU A 288 -6.74 6.37 18.91
N ALA A 289 -7.12 7.63 18.80
CA ALA A 289 -8.51 8.03 18.52
C ALA A 289 -8.91 7.86 17.05
N THR A 290 -7.96 7.69 16.13
CA THR A 290 -8.20 7.81 14.69
C THR A 290 -7.79 6.58 13.88
N TYR A 291 -6.95 5.67 14.40
CA TYR A 291 -6.35 4.57 13.64
C TYR A 291 -7.37 3.68 12.92
N ALA A 292 -8.54 3.47 13.53
CA ALA A 292 -9.59 2.63 12.94
C ALA A 292 -10.21 3.28 11.67
N ALA A 293 -10.33 4.61 11.68
CA ALA A 293 -10.89 5.39 10.58
C ALA A 293 -9.80 5.82 9.57
N GLN A 294 -8.58 6.03 10.04
CA GLN A 294 -7.40 6.43 9.26
C GLN A 294 -6.26 5.45 9.57
N PRO A 295 -6.16 4.33 8.83
CA PRO A 295 -5.19 3.29 9.13
C PRO A 295 -3.75 3.66 8.80
N PHE A 296 -3.52 4.72 8.02
CA PHE A 296 -2.21 5.19 7.63
C PHE A 296 -1.65 6.22 8.60
N ASN A 297 -0.34 6.17 8.81
CA ASN A 297 0.37 7.15 9.61
C ASN A 297 0.24 8.56 9.00
N PRO A 298 -0.26 9.58 9.73
CA PRO A 298 -0.43 10.92 9.18
C PRO A 298 0.89 11.57 8.74
N VAL A 299 2.01 11.23 9.38
CA VAL A 299 3.34 11.74 8.98
C VAL A 299 3.74 11.17 7.62
N PHE A 300 3.54 9.87 7.39
CA PHE A 300 3.75 9.23 6.09
C PHE A 300 2.85 9.84 5.01
N LEU A 301 1.55 9.94 5.27
CA LEU A 301 0.61 10.53 4.31
C LEU A 301 1.02 11.94 3.86
N ALA A 302 1.48 12.77 4.80
CA ALA A 302 1.94 14.12 4.48
C ALA A 302 3.17 14.12 3.56
N LYS A 303 4.06 13.10 3.69
CA LYS A 303 5.26 12.98 2.84
C LYS A 303 4.93 12.53 1.42
N ILE A 304 3.92 11.69 1.23
CA ILE A 304 3.59 11.16 -0.11
C ILE A 304 2.45 11.92 -0.80
N ALA A 305 1.70 12.76 -0.10
CA ALA A 305 0.60 13.56 -0.66
C ALA A 305 0.96 14.43 -1.88
N PRO A 306 2.19 14.97 -2.03
CA PRO A 306 2.57 15.78 -3.19
C PRO A 306 2.64 15.04 -4.52
N PHE A 307 2.70 13.70 -4.53
CA PHE A 307 2.93 12.91 -5.73
C PHE A 307 1.62 12.55 -6.45
N SER A 308 1.66 12.49 -7.78
CA SER A 308 0.47 12.30 -8.62
C SER A 308 0.15 10.82 -8.89
N LEU A 309 1.10 9.92 -8.62
CA LEU A 309 1.00 8.49 -8.84
C LEU A 309 1.81 7.74 -7.80
N LEU A 310 1.27 6.63 -7.26
CA LEU A 310 1.97 5.75 -6.32
C LEU A 310 2.15 4.36 -6.92
N ARG A 311 3.40 3.89 -7.01
CA ARG A 311 3.72 2.54 -7.47
C ARG A 311 3.93 1.62 -6.28
N PHE A 312 3.25 0.47 -6.30
CA PHE A 312 3.17 -0.50 -5.20
C PHE A 312 4.05 -1.75 -5.43
N MET A 313 5.14 -1.63 -6.18
CA MET A 313 6.00 -2.77 -6.52
C MET A 313 6.55 -3.45 -5.26
N ASP A 314 7.17 -2.69 -4.36
CA ASP A 314 7.74 -3.22 -3.12
C ASP A 314 6.66 -3.55 -2.08
N TRP A 315 5.57 -2.78 -2.02
CA TRP A 315 4.42 -3.15 -1.19
C TRP A 315 3.81 -4.49 -1.61
N GLY A 316 3.77 -4.79 -2.91
CA GLY A 316 3.35 -6.09 -3.44
C GLY A 316 4.39 -7.19 -3.26
N ALA A 317 5.57 -6.91 -2.68
CA ALA A 317 6.71 -7.82 -2.59
C ALA A 317 7.04 -8.47 -3.95
N THR A 318 6.85 -7.76 -5.05
CA THR A 318 6.77 -8.29 -6.43
C THR A 318 8.00 -9.10 -6.83
N ASN A 319 9.19 -8.72 -6.35
CA ASN A 319 10.45 -9.39 -6.69
C ASN A 319 10.63 -10.75 -6.00
N VAL A 320 9.89 -11.04 -4.94
CA VAL A 320 10.06 -12.25 -4.10
C VAL A 320 8.77 -13.00 -3.84
N THR A 321 7.63 -12.50 -4.35
CA THR A 321 6.31 -13.07 -4.05
C THR A 321 6.17 -14.51 -4.54
N PRO A 322 5.73 -15.45 -3.66
CA PRO A 322 5.40 -16.81 -4.03
C PRO A 322 3.94 -16.96 -4.47
N VAL A 323 3.17 -15.87 -4.53
CA VAL A 323 1.72 -15.90 -4.75
C VAL A 323 1.41 -16.32 -6.18
N VAL A 324 0.60 -17.39 -6.30
CA VAL A 324 0.07 -17.94 -7.55
C VAL A 324 -1.45 -17.80 -7.56
N GLU A 325 -2.11 -18.34 -6.54
CA GLU A 325 -3.57 -18.39 -6.44
C GLU A 325 -4.10 -17.28 -5.52
N TRP A 326 -5.34 -16.86 -5.77
CA TRP A 326 -6.00 -15.77 -5.03
C TRP A 326 -6.02 -16.00 -3.51
N ALA A 327 -6.21 -17.23 -3.07
CA ALA A 327 -6.26 -17.59 -1.66
C ALA A 327 -4.92 -17.44 -0.92
N GLN A 328 -3.80 -17.30 -1.67
CA GLN A 328 -2.45 -17.19 -1.09
C GLN A 328 -2.05 -15.72 -0.80
N ARG A 329 -2.86 -14.75 -1.20
CA ARG A 329 -2.59 -13.33 -1.00
C ARG A 329 -2.67 -12.95 0.48
N SER A 330 -2.04 -11.86 0.86
CA SER A 330 -2.23 -11.25 2.19
C SER A 330 -3.65 -10.72 2.39
N HIS A 331 -4.11 -10.70 3.64
CA HIS A 331 -5.42 -10.22 4.05
C HIS A 331 -5.29 -9.07 5.05
N VAL A 332 -6.28 -8.20 5.12
CA VAL A 332 -6.30 -7.04 6.03
C VAL A 332 -6.16 -7.44 7.50
N ALA A 333 -6.69 -8.63 7.87
CA ALA A 333 -6.63 -9.17 9.23
C ALA A 333 -5.24 -9.70 9.64
N ASP A 334 -4.33 -9.96 8.69
CA ASP A 334 -3.02 -10.54 8.97
C ASP A 334 -2.25 -9.72 10.00
N VAL A 335 -1.50 -10.39 10.87
CA VAL A 335 -0.70 -9.76 11.94
C VAL A 335 0.25 -8.72 11.38
N THR A 336 0.90 -9.03 10.26
CA THR A 336 1.85 -8.14 9.57
C THR A 336 1.73 -8.26 8.07
N TYR A 337 2.07 -7.19 7.36
CA TYR A 337 2.20 -7.17 5.89
C TYR A 337 3.66 -7.31 5.42
N GLY A 338 4.62 -7.30 6.36
CA GLY A 338 6.05 -7.52 6.10
C GLY A 338 6.37 -8.98 5.76
N THR A 339 5.65 -9.56 4.79
CA THR A 339 5.77 -10.95 4.34
C THR A 339 6.04 -11.02 2.84
N PRO A 340 6.51 -12.15 2.31
CA PRO A 340 6.67 -12.32 0.85
C PRO A 340 5.36 -12.23 0.04
N ALA A 341 4.19 -12.29 0.68
CA ALA A 341 2.90 -12.05 0.03
C ALA A 341 2.54 -10.55 -0.08
N GLY A 342 3.32 -9.69 0.58
CA GLY A 342 3.20 -8.23 0.51
C GLY A 342 1.99 -7.66 1.27
N VAL A 343 1.68 -6.41 0.99
CA VAL A 343 0.53 -5.67 1.53
C VAL A 343 -0.75 -6.14 0.83
N PRO A 344 -1.89 -6.29 1.56
CA PRO A 344 -3.17 -6.58 0.93
C PRO A 344 -3.56 -5.53 -0.12
N ILE A 345 -4.12 -6.00 -1.23
CA ILE A 345 -4.54 -5.14 -2.35
C ILE A 345 -5.57 -4.10 -1.88
N GLU A 346 -6.45 -4.49 -0.95
CA GLU A 346 -7.43 -3.61 -0.31
C GLU A 346 -6.76 -2.39 0.34
N VAL A 347 -5.62 -2.59 1.01
CA VAL A 347 -4.87 -1.52 1.69
C VAL A 347 -4.20 -0.59 0.68
N MET A 348 -3.67 -1.12 -0.43
CA MET A 348 -3.11 -0.31 -1.52
C MET A 348 -4.19 0.58 -2.17
N ILE A 349 -5.38 0.00 -2.40
CA ILE A 349 -6.55 0.74 -2.93
C ILE A 349 -6.99 1.82 -1.95
N ASP A 350 -7.09 1.49 -0.65
CA ASP A 350 -7.50 2.45 0.39
C ASP A 350 -6.51 3.64 0.48
N LEU A 351 -5.20 3.39 0.30
CA LEU A 351 -4.20 4.48 0.24
C LEU A 351 -4.41 5.37 -0.98
N ALA A 352 -4.59 4.78 -2.16
CA ALA A 352 -4.85 5.53 -3.39
C ALA A 352 -6.12 6.38 -3.27
N ASN A 353 -7.21 5.81 -2.75
CA ASN A 353 -8.47 6.51 -2.49
C ASN A 353 -8.31 7.63 -1.47
N SER A 354 -7.57 7.39 -0.36
CA SER A 354 -7.36 8.36 0.71
C SER A 354 -6.67 9.62 0.23
N LEU A 355 -5.70 9.47 -0.65
CA LEU A 355 -4.93 10.56 -1.24
C LEU A 355 -5.48 11.03 -2.59
N HIS A 356 -6.48 10.31 -3.14
CA HIS A 356 -7.01 10.57 -4.47
C HIS A 356 -5.89 10.64 -5.50
N VAL A 357 -5.16 9.53 -5.66
CA VAL A 357 -3.96 9.41 -6.50
C VAL A 357 -4.02 8.13 -7.31
N ASP A 358 -3.55 8.16 -8.55
CA ASP A 358 -3.54 6.99 -9.41
C ASP A 358 -2.63 5.89 -8.83
N PRO A 359 -3.11 4.64 -8.69
CA PRO A 359 -2.26 3.52 -8.27
C PRO A 359 -1.59 2.84 -9.46
N TRP A 360 -0.36 2.35 -9.24
CA TRP A 360 0.34 1.48 -10.19
C TRP A 360 0.63 0.14 -9.51
N PHE A 361 -0.08 -0.88 -9.94
CA PHE A 361 0.01 -2.24 -9.42
C PHE A 361 0.93 -3.11 -10.28
N CYS A 362 1.71 -3.96 -9.63
CA CYS A 362 2.54 -4.97 -10.24
C CYS A 362 1.92 -6.36 -9.97
N ILE A 363 1.50 -7.07 -11.02
CA ILE A 363 0.89 -8.39 -10.90
C ILE A 363 1.99 -9.43 -10.63
N PRO A 364 1.84 -10.34 -9.63
CA PRO A 364 2.82 -11.39 -9.37
C PRO A 364 3.15 -12.21 -10.63
N HIS A 365 4.43 -12.52 -10.84
CA HIS A 365 4.87 -13.18 -12.08
C HIS A 365 4.27 -14.57 -12.30
N GLN A 366 3.90 -15.27 -11.22
CA GLN A 366 3.26 -16.59 -11.27
C GLN A 366 1.74 -16.56 -11.15
N ALA A 367 1.13 -15.36 -11.01
CA ALA A 367 -0.30 -15.21 -10.80
C ALA A 367 -1.11 -16.01 -11.83
N SER A 368 -2.06 -16.83 -11.35
CA SER A 368 -3.01 -17.55 -12.19
C SER A 368 -3.99 -16.58 -12.86
N ASP A 369 -4.66 -17.03 -13.91
CA ASP A 369 -5.69 -16.21 -14.58
C ASP A 369 -6.87 -15.91 -13.63
N ASP A 370 -7.15 -16.81 -12.69
CA ASP A 370 -8.16 -16.58 -11.67
C ASP A 370 -7.72 -15.50 -10.68
N TYR A 371 -6.46 -15.52 -10.24
CA TYR A 371 -5.89 -14.42 -9.43
C TYR A 371 -6.08 -13.08 -10.14
N VAL A 372 -5.68 -12.97 -11.41
CA VAL A 372 -5.78 -11.73 -12.19
C VAL A 372 -7.24 -11.26 -12.30
N ARG A 373 -8.18 -12.20 -12.49
CA ARG A 373 -9.61 -11.89 -12.59
C ARG A 373 -10.16 -11.35 -11.25
N GLN A 374 -9.83 -11.98 -10.15
CA GLN A 374 -10.28 -11.56 -8.81
C GLN A 374 -9.62 -10.24 -8.40
N PHE A 375 -8.33 -10.06 -8.68
CA PHE A 375 -7.63 -8.78 -8.52
C PHE A 375 -8.34 -7.65 -9.30
N ALA A 376 -8.60 -7.86 -10.58
CA ALA A 376 -9.25 -6.87 -11.43
C ALA A 376 -10.67 -6.52 -10.93
N THR A 377 -11.40 -7.51 -10.42
CA THR A 377 -12.72 -7.33 -9.81
C THR A 377 -12.63 -6.47 -8.56
N LEU A 378 -11.70 -6.80 -7.64
CA LEU A 378 -11.51 -6.06 -6.40
C LEU A 378 -11.12 -4.60 -6.66
N VAL A 379 -10.19 -4.36 -7.60
CA VAL A 379 -9.76 -2.99 -7.96
C VAL A 379 -10.91 -2.21 -8.58
N ARG A 380 -11.66 -2.80 -9.53
CA ARG A 380 -12.83 -2.17 -10.14
C ARG A 380 -13.87 -1.75 -9.10
N ASP A 381 -14.14 -2.64 -8.15
CA ASP A 381 -15.26 -2.48 -7.21
C ASP A 381 -14.92 -1.54 -6.05
N ARG A 382 -13.62 -1.32 -5.74
CA ARG A 382 -13.18 -0.52 -4.59
C ARG A 382 -12.40 0.74 -4.93
N LEU A 383 -11.84 0.86 -6.14
CA LEU A 383 -11.08 2.05 -6.52
C LEU A 383 -12.02 3.18 -6.92
N ASP A 384 -11.80 4.37 -6.38
CA ASP A 384 -12.53 5.61 -6.75
C ASP A 384 -12.64 5.71 -8.29
N PRO A 385 -13.85 5.89 -8.85
CA PRO A 385 -14.06 5.90 -10.29
C PRO A 385 -13.33 7.03 -11.04
N ALA A 386 -12.85 8.05 -10.35
CA ALA A 386 -12.04 9.11 -10.94
C ALA A 386 -10.56 8.71 -11.11
N LEU A 387 -10.10 7.60 -10.51
CA LEU A 387 -8.71 7.15 -10.55
C LEU A 387 -8.46 6.15 -11.69
N HIS A 388 -7.21 6.12 -12.19
CA HIS A 388 -6.77 5.31 -13.32
C HIS A 388 -5.70 4.31 -12.87
N PRO A 389 -6.06 3.03 -12.63
CA PRO A 389 -5.07 2.04 -12.21
C PRO A 389 -4.12 1.70 -13.37
N HIS A 390 -2.82 1.79 -13.08
CA HIS A 390 -1.76 1.29 -13.96
C HIS A 390 -1.54 -0.19 -13.64
N ILE A 391 -1.51 -1.03 -14.66
CA ILE A 391 -1.33 -2.48 -14.52
C ILE A 391 -0.06 -2.89 -15.26
N GLU A 392 0.90 -3.39 -14.51
CA GLU A 392 2.17 -3.93 -14.99
C GLU A 392 2.23 -5.43 -14.66
N TYR A 393 2.71 -6.26 -15.58
CA TYR A 393 3.00 -7.66 -15.30
C TYR A 393 4.37 -7.78 -14.67
N SER A 394 4.42 -8.13 -13.38
CA SER A 394 5.62 -8.31 -12.58
C SER A 394 6.46 -7.02 -12.44
N ASN A 395 7.75 -7.17 -12.24
CA ASN A 395 8.75 -6.12 -12.20
C ASN A 395 10.03 -6.60 -12.88
N GLU A 396 10.64 -5.75 -13.72
CA GLU A 396 11.97 -5.98 -14.34
C GLU A 396 12.19 -7.40 -14.85
N VAL A 397 11.23 -7.97 -15.58
CA VAL A 397 11.36 -9.33 -16.16
C VAL A 397 12.52 -9.42 -17.17
N TRP A 398 13.04 -8.28 -17.62
CA TRP A 398 14.27 -8.17 -18.42
C TRP A 398 15.55 -8.43 -17.59
N ASN A 399 15.51 -8.25 -16.28
CA ASN A 399 16.67 -8.35 -15.39
C ASN A 399 16.91 -9.81 -14.98
N THR A 400 17.80 -10.49 -15.69
CA THR A 400 18.10 -11.91 -15.48
C THR A 400 18.70 -12.25 -14.11
N GLY A 401 19.03 -11.26 -13.30
CA GLY A 401 19.41 -11.44 -11.89
C GLY A 401 18.22 -11.73 -10.97
N PHE A 402 16.99 -11.48 -11.40
CA PHE A 402 15.78 -11.68 -10.60
C PHE A 402 15.09 -13.02 -10.87
N GLY A 403 14.42 -13.56 -9.83
CA GLY A 403 13.71 -14.83 -9.89
C GLY A 403 12.59 -14.85 -10.93
N GLN A 404 11.85 -13.74 -11.08
CA GLN A 404 10.79 -13.61 -12.10
C GLN A 404 11.31 -13.69 -13.52
N ALA A 405 12.52 -13.16 -13.80
CA ALA A 405 13.14 -13.28 -15.11
C ALA A 405 13.58 -14.73 -15.40
N GLN A 406 14.19 -15.39 -14.40
CA GLN A 406 14.59 -16.79 -14.51
C GLN A 406 13.37 -17.71 -14.72
N TRP A 407 12.29 -17.46 -14.01
CA TRP A 407 11.03 -18.16 -14.21
C TRP A 407 10.47 -17.94 -15.63
N ALA A 408 10.47 -16.71 -16.11
CA ALA A 408 10.00 -16.37 -17.47
C ALA A 408 10.87 -17.00 -18.55
N ILE A 409 12.20 -17.10 -18.37
CA ILE A 409 13.11 -17.83 -19.24
C ILE A 409 12.75 -19.30 -19.29
N ALA A 410 12.56 -19.96 -18.14
CA ALA A 410 12.15 -21.35 -18.08
C ALA A 410 10.81 -21.61 -18.78
N ARG A 411 9.84 -20.68 -18.62
CA ARG A 411 8.55 -20.73 -19.34
C ARG A 411 8.71 -20.55 -20.84
N SER A 412 9.58 -19.63 -21.27
CA SER A 412 9.89 -19.45 -22.71
C SER A 412 10.42 -20.75 -23.32
N GLN A 413 11.37 -21.40 -22.65
CA GLN A 413 11.95 -22.68 -23.09
C GLN A 413 10.89 -23.78 -23.20
N ALA A 414 10.04 -23.91 -22.14
CA ALA A 414 8.97 -24.90 -22.11
C ALA A 414 7.93 -24.72 -23.23
N LEU A 415 7.74 -23.49 -23.71
CA LEU A 415 6.81 -23.14 -24.77
C LEU A 415 7.47 -23.06 -26.16
N GLY A 416 8.78 -23.29 -26.28
CA GLY A 416 9.52 -23.16 -27.52
C GLY A 416 9.56 -21.73 -28.08
N LEU A 417 9.50 -20.72 -27.18
CA LEU A 417 9.58 -19.31 -27.57
C LEU A 417 11.04 -18.86 -27.70
N ASP A 418 11.27 -17.94 -28.62
CA ASP A 418 12.58 -17.28 -28.75
C ASP A 418 12.92 -16.50 -27.48
N ILE A 419 14.21 -16.49 -27.12
CA ILE A 419 14.79 -15.78 -25.98
C ILE A 419 15.88 -14.82 -26.50
N PRO A 420 15.50 -13.72 -27.16
CA PRO A 420 16.45 -12.79 -27.75
C PRO A 420 17.43 -12.27 -26.69
N PHE A 421 18.73 -12.39 -26.99
CA PHE A 421 19.81 -11.94 -26.09
C PHE A 421 19.75 -12.54 -24.68
N GLY A 422 19.12 -13.73 -24.51
CA GLY A 422 18.96 -14.37 -23.21
C GLY A 422 17.87 -13.75 -22.32
N GLN A 423 17.05 -12.85 -22.85
CA GLN A 423 15.97 -12.17 -22.13
C GLN A 423 14.59 -12.65 -22.59
N PRO A 424 13.64 -12.90 -21.67
CA PRO A 424 12.34 -13.51 -21.98
C PRO A 424 11.31 -12.50 -22.53
N ALA A 425 11.72 -11.64 -23.48
CA ALA A 425 10.89 -10.54 -24.00
C ALA A 425 9.58 -11.03 -24.64
N ILE A 426 9.63 -12.16 -25.36
CA ILE A 426 8.46 -12.73 -26.06
C ILE A 426 7.45 -13.29 -25.05
N PHE A 427 7.91 -14.05 -24.04
CA PHE A 427 7.04 -14.54 -22.97
C PHE A 427 6.42 -13.39 -22.18
N TYR A 428 7.24 -12.38 -21.83
CA TYR A 428 6.77 -11.19 -21.12
C TYR A 428 5.64 -10.49 -21.90
N ALA A 429 5.84 -10.27 -23.20
CA ALA A 429 4.84 -9.66 -24.08
C ALA A 429 3.54 -10.47 -24.12
N MET A 430 3.66 -11.78 -24.35
CA MET A 430 2.52 -12.71 -24.38
C MET A 430 1.74 -12.71 -23.07
N ARG A 431 2.43 -12.81 -21.92
CA ARG A 431 1.76 -12.85 -20.61
C ARG A 431 1.16 -11.52 -20.23
N SER A 432 1.84 -10.41 -20.52
CA SER A 432 1.28 -9.06 -20.34
C SER A 432 -0.02 -8.87 -21.13
N ALA A 433 -0.07 -9.27 -22.40
CA ALA A 433 -1.28 -9.19 -23.21
C ALA A 433 -2.44 -10.03 -22.64
N GLN A 434 -2.15 -11.23 -22.12
CA GLN A 434 -3.15 -12.07 -21.42
C GLN A 434 -3.69 -11.38 -20.16
N VAL A 435 -2.81 -10.84 -19.31
CA VAL A 435 -3.19 -10.09 -18.10
C VAL A 435 -4.06 -8.91 -18.48
N PHE A 436 -3.66 -8.09 -19.45
CA PHE A 436 -4.42 -6.93 -19.89
C PHE A 436 -5.82 -7.31 -20.41
N LYS A 437 -5.90 -8.39 -21.19
CA LYS A 437 -7.18 -8.89 -21.67
C LYS A 437 -8.11 -9.29 -20.55
N ILE A 438 -7.63 -10.05 -19.56
CA ILE A 438 -8.43 -10.47 -18.41
C ILE A 438 -8.95 -9.24 -17.63
N VAL A 439 -8.07 -8.27 -17.37
CA VAL A 439 -8.44 -7.04 -16.66
C VAL A 439 -9.50 -6.26 -17.45
N GLN A 440 -9.31 -6.10 -18.76
CA GLN A 440 -10.28 -5.39 -19.61
C GLN A 440 -11.63 -6.11 -19.70
N ASP A 441 -11.64 -7.45 -19.78
CA ASP A 441 -12.87 -8.25 -19.81
C ASP A 441 -13.68 -8.08 -18.49
N VAL A 442 -12.99 -8.04 -17.35
CA VAL A 442 -13.61 -7.78 -16.02
C VAL A 442 -14.19 -6.36 -15.93
N TRP A 443 -13.47 -5.37 -16.47
CA TRP A 443 -13.87 -3.96 -16.36
C TRP A 443 -14.94 -3.55 -17.38
N GLY A 444 -15.10 -4.28 -18.47
CA GLY A 444 -16.19 -4.08 -19.43
C GLY A 444 -16.27 -2.65 -19.97
N ALA A 445 -17.34 -1.93 -19.63
CA ALA A 445 -17.55 -0.54 -20.07
C ALA A 445 -16.51 0.43 -19.49
N ASP A 446 -15.99 0.16 -18.29
CA ASP A 446 -15.02 1.04 -17.59
C ASP A 446 -13.56 0.78 -17.97
N ARG A 447 -13.31 -0.15 -18.91
CA ARG A 447 -11.94 -0.52 -19.34
C ARG A 447 -11.09 0.65 -19.84
N GLY A 448 -11.71 1.76 -20.23
CA GLY A 448 -10.99 2.98 -20.63
C GLY A 448 -10.24 3.68 -19.50
N ARG A 449 -10.51 3.31 -18.24
CA ARG A 449 -9.76 3.80 -17.07
C ARG A 449 -8.45 3.07 -16.84
N ILE A 450 -8.28 1.86 -17.37
CA ILE A 450 -7.08 1.03 -17.16
C ILE A 450 -5.93 1.58 -17.98
N VAL A 451 -4.76 1.72 -17.36
CA VAL A 451 -3.50 2.05 -18.03
C VAL A 451 -2.62 0.80 -18.09
N ARG A 452 -2.42 0.25 -19.29
CA ARG A 452 -1.67 -0.99 -19.52
C ARG A 452 -0.22 -0.68 -19.79
N VAL A 453 0.69 -1.26 -19.00
CA VAL A 453 2.11 -0.89 -18.98
C VAL A 453 2.98 -2.03 -19.49
N ILE A 454 3.83 -1.74 -20.48
CA ILE A 454 4.95 -2.58 -20.90
C ILE A 454 6.24 -1.92 -20.45
N ALA A 455 6.97 -2.59 -19.54
CA ALA A 455 8.17 -2.06 -18.91
C ALA A 455 9.45 -2.79 -19.38
N GLY A 456 10.56 -2.06 -19.41
CA GLY A 456 11.87 -2.63 -19.77
C GLY A 456 13.05 -1.74 -19.40
N GLN A 457 14.24 -2.14 -19.82
CA GLN A 457 15.50 -1.47 -19.49
C GLN A 457 15.67 -0.15 -20.24
N ALA A 458 16.20 0.89 -19.56
CA ALA A 458 16.37 2.20 -20.15
C ALA A 458 17.57 2.31 -21.11
N VAL A 459 18.70 1.69 -20.76
CA VAL A 459 19.97 1.86 -21.49
C VAL A 459 20.17 0.86 -22.63
N TRP A 460 19.37 -0.19 -22.69
CA TRP A 460 19.43 -1.22 -23.71
C TRP A 460 18.01 -1.64 -24.12
N ASP A 461 17.58 -1.15 -25.26
CA ASP A 461 16.19 -1.22 -25.75
C ASP A 461 15.79 -2.57 -26.38
N ASN A 462 16.70 -3.55 -26.48
CA ASN A 462 16.43 -4.83 -27.13
C ASN A 462 15.22 -5.55 -26.53
N PHE A 463 15.09 -5.57 -25.18
CA PHE A 463 13.95 -6.20 -24.53
C PHE A 463 12.63 -5.57 -24.98
N LEU A 464 12.53 -4.23 -24.88
CA LEU A 464 11.34 -3.47 -25.29
C LEU A 464 11.06 -3.60 -26.79
N THR A 465 12.10 -3.53 -27.61
CA THR A 465 11.97 -3.67 -29.08
C THR A 465 11.36 -5.02 -29.46
N HIS A 466 11.81 -6.13 -28.85
CA HIS A 466 11.26 -7.46 -29.12
C HIS A 466 9.87 -7.64 -28.51
N ALA A 467 9.66 -7.15 -27.29
CA ALA A 467 8.36 -7.25 -26.62
C ALA A 467 7.26 -6.48 -27.38
N LEU A 468 7.55 -5.23 -27.79
CA LEU A 468 6.59 -4.39 -28.52
C LEU A 468 6.34 -4.84 -29.95
N ALA A 469 7.30 -5.53 -30.58
CA ALA A 469 7.16 -6.07 -31.92
C ALA A 469 6.40 -7.41 -31.95
N TYR A 470 6.22 -8.07 -30.81
CA TYR A 470 5.57 -9.37 -30.75
C TYR A 470 4.04 -9.26 -30.80
N GLY A 471 3.45 -9.89 -31.82
CA GLY A 471 1.99 -9.94 -32.00
C GLY A 471 1.35 -8.55 -32.00
N ASP A 472 0.34 -8.39 -31.15
CA ASP A 472 -0.41 -7.14 -30.97
C ASP A 472 -0.08 -6.43 -29.64
N THR A 473 1.06 -6.75 -29.02
CA THR A 473 1.48 -6.21 -27.71
C THR A 473 1.42 -4.70 -27.64
N ALA A 474 1.99 -4.02 -28.65
CA ALA A 474 1.97 -2.55 -28.68
C ALA A 474 0.56 -1.97 -28.83
N ALA A 475 -0.33 -2.63 -29.57
CA ALA A 475 -1.73 -2.21 -29.71
C ALA A 475 -2.54 -2.44 -28.43
N ASN A 476 -2.10 -3.37 -27.59
CA ASN A 476 -2.71 -3.70 -26.30
C ASN A 476 -2.05 -3.00 -25.11
N ALA A 477 -1.14 -2.05 -25.33
CA ALA A 477 -0.50 -1.24 -24.31
C ALA A 477 -0.90 0.25 -24.45
N ASP A 478 -0.83 0.98 -23.35
CA ASP A 478 -1.04 2.43 -23.29
C ASP A 478 0.29 3.16 -22.99
N VAL A 479 1.17 2.49 -22.27
CA VAL A 479 2.43 3.03 -21.76
C VAL A 479 3.58 2.07 -22.04
N MET A 480 4.68 2.63 -22.53
CA MET A 480 6.01 2.05 -22.44
C MET A 480 6.73 2.67 -21.25
N ALA A 481 7.32 1.85 -20.36
CA ALA A 481 7.96 2.35 -19.15
C ALA A 481 9.42 1.88 -19.04
N ILE A 482 10.28 2.77 -18.51
CA ILE A 482 11.72 2.52 -18.31
C ILE A 482 12.15 2.95 -16.92
N ALA A 483 13.40 2.63 -16.50
CA ALA A 483 14.02 3.13 -15.27
C ALA A 483 15.32 3.88 -15.60
N PRO A 484 15.26 5.18 -15.89
CA PRO A 484 16.43 5.96 -16.31
C PRO A 484 17.25 6.46 -15.12
N TYR A 485 17.69 5.56 -14.23
CA TYR A 485 18.55 5.90 -13.10
C TYR A 485 19.82 6.63 -13.55
N PHE A 486 20.19 7.67 -12.80
CA PHE A 486 21.49 8.32 -12.94
C PHE A 486 22.43 7.95 -11.78
N ASN A 487 23.72 8.11 -11.98
CA ASN A 487 24.73 7.89 -10.96
C ASN A 487 25.95 8.79 -11.19
N ALA A 488 26.90 8.74 -10.26
CA ALA A 488 28.22 9.34 -10.44
C ALA A 488 29.10 8.40 -11.29
N ALA A 489 28.85 8.34 -12.60
CA ALA A 489 29.31 7.31 -13.52
C ALA A 489 30.78 6.87 -13.34
N ASP A 490 31.71 7.81 -13.27
CA ASP A 490 33.14 7.52 -13.06
C ASP A 490 33.45 7.04 -11.64
N ALA A 491 32.77 7.60 -10.65
CA ALA A 491 32.92 7.23 -9.25
C ALA A 491 32.30 5.88 -8.93
N ALA A 492 31.32 5.43 -9.72
CA ALA A 492 30.69 4.11 -9.59
C ALA A 492 31.57 2.97 -10.13
N ASP A 493 32.68 3.23 -10.81
CA ASP A 493 33.61 2.20 -11.29
C ASP A 493 34.52 1.68 -10.16
N PRO A 494 34.41 0.38 -9.75
CA PRO A 494 35.26 -0.19 -8.72
C PRO A 494 36.76 -0.13 -9.03
N ALA A 495 37.14 -0.10 -10.30
CA ALA A 495 38.56 0.03 -10.70
C ALA A 495 39.14 1.41 -10.35
N ARG A 496 38.29 2.42 -10.16
CA ARG A 496 38.69 3.80 -9.83
C ARG A 496 38.58 4.14 -8.34
N VAL A 497 38.31 3.20 -7.46
CA VAL A 497 38.00 3.43 -6.05
C VAL A 497 39.05 4.31 -5.34
N ALA A 498 40.34 4.08 -5.60
CA ALA A 498 41.41 4.86 -4.98
C ALA A 498 41.36 6.36 -5.38
N THR A 499 41.07 6.64 -6.65
CA THR A 499 40.90 8.01 -7.15
C THR A 499 39.57 8.60 -6.65
N THR A 500 38.51 7.83 -6.69
CA THR A 500 37.17 8.26 -6.24
C THR A 500 37.19 8.72 -4.79
N LEU A 501 37.87 7.99 -3.90
CA LEU A 501 37.98 8.36 -2.48
C LEU A 501 38.78 9.67 -2.23
N THR A 502 39.42 10.26 -3.24
CA THR A 502 40.02 11.58 -3.15
C THR A 502 39.10 12.72 -3.56
N LEU A 503 37.94 12.41 -4.10
CA LEU A 503 36.97 13.41 -4.57
C LEU A 503 36.17 14.00 -3.42
N SER A 504 35.78 15.26 -3.59
CA SER A 504 34.80 15.91 -2.71
C SER A 504 33.37 15.49 -3.10
N SER A 505 32.41 15.69 -2.18
CA SER A 505 30.98 15.50 -2.48
C SER A 505 30.51 16.37 -3.65
N ASP A 506 31.02 17.59 -3.82
CA ASP A 506 30.71 18.45 -4.97
C ASP A 506 31.19 17.85 -6.29
N GLN A 507 32.36 17.23 -6.33
CA GLN A 507 32.88 16.58 -7.52
C GLN A 507 32.08 15.31 -7.88
N ILE A 508 31.57 14.60 -6.89
CA ILE A 508 30.61 13.48 -7.11
C ILE A 508 29.32 14.00 -7.72
N VAL A 509 28.77 15.11 -7.20
CA VAL A 509 27.56 15.75 -7.77
C VAL A 509 27.82 16.26 -9.20
N ASP A 510 29.00 16.78 -9.50
CA ASP A 510 29.37 17.16 -10.88
C ASP A 510 29.34 15.97 -11.84
N GLN A 511 29.79 14.78 -11.40
CA GLN A 511 29.70 13.56 -12.21
C GLN A 511 28.24 13.12 -12.43
N MET A 512 27.38 13.21 -11.40
CA MET A 512 25.95 12.94 -11.55
C MET A 512 25.31 13.88 -12.60
N LEU A 513 25.60 15.17 -12.54
CA LEU A 513 25.11 16.14 -13.53
C LEU A 513 25.65 15.84 -14.94
N ALA A 514 26.91 15.45 -15.08
CA ALA A 514 27.48 15.06 -16.36
C ALA A 514 26.76 13.83 -16.94
N ASN A 515 26.50 12.82 -16.11
CA ASN A 515 25.76 11.63 -16.51
C ASN A 515 24.31 11.95 -16.94
N ILE A 516 23.60 12.82 -16.19
CA ILE A 516 22.25 13.28 -16.56
C ILE A 516 22.26 13.99 -17.92
N ARG A 517 23.22 14.89 -18.15
CA ARG A 517 23.32 15.68 -19.39
C ARG A 517 23.80 14.89 -20.60
N GLY A 518 24.50 13.78 -20.36
CA GLY A 518 25.07 12.88 -21.36
C GLY A 518 24.21 11.65 -21.61
N ASP A 519 24.56 10.54 -20.97
CA ASP A 519 24.02 9.22 -21.26
C ASP A 519 22.54 9.10 -20.93
N ILE A 520 22.12 9.69 -19.77
CA ILE A 520 20.73 9.58 -19.33
C ILE A 520 19.80 10.37 -20.26
N LYS A 521 20.18 11.60 -20.64
CA LYS A 521 19.43 12.37 -21.63
C LYS A 521 19.33 11.65 -22.96
N SER A 522 20.41 11.03 -23.43
CA SER A 522 20.44 10.27 -24.68
C SER A 522 19.51 9.07 -24.61
N SER A 523 19.55 8.32 -23.49
CA SER A 523 18.66 7.19 -23.23
C SER A 523 17.18 7.61 -23.16
N MET A 524 16.85 8.67 -22.43
CA MET A 524 15.49 9.22 -22.39
C MET A 524 14.97 9.57 -23.78
N THR A 525 15.79 10.24 -24.60
CA THR A 525 15.43 10.65 -25.96
C THR A 525 15.20 9.44 -26.88
N ALA A 526 16.07 8.44 -26.81
CA ALA A 526 15.94 7.22 -27.62
C ALA A 526 14.67 6.43 -27.25
N ASN A 527 14.39 6.29 -25.96
CA ASN A 527 13.17 5.61 -25.48
C ASN A 527 11.90 6.40 -25.81
N ALA A 528 11.94 7.74 -25.78
CA ALA A 528 10.82 8.57 -26.23
C ALA A 528 10.52 8.35 -27.72
N ALA A 529 11.55 8.25 -28.56
CA ALA A 529 11.39 7.92 -29.98
C ALA A 529 10.81 6.51 -30.19
N LEU A 530 11.25 5.52 -29.39
CA LEU A 530 10.72 4.16 -29.42
C LEU A 530 9.23 4.12 -29.01
N ALA A 531 8.87 4.79 -27.92
CA ALA A 531 7.47 4.90 -27.49
C ALA A 531 6.59 5.57 -28.55
N ALA A 532 7.06 6.68 -29.15
CA ALA A 532 6.36 7.38 -30.21
C ALA A 532 6.15 6.53 -31.46
N LYS A 533 7.14 5.70 -31.85
CA LYS A 533 7.03 4.74 -32.96
C LYS A 533 5.81 3.82 -32.80
N TYR A 534 5.52 3.40 -31.58
CA TYR A 534 4.39 2.54 -31.25
C TYR A 534 3.15 3.30 -30.75
N LYS A 535 3.17 4.64 -30.76
CA LYS A 535 2.09 5.52 -30.27
C LYS A 535 1.76 5.32 -28.80
N LEU A 536 2.74 4.95 -27.99
CA LEU A 536 2.63 4.78 -26.55
C LEU A 536 3.11 6.05 -25.84
N LYS A 537 2.57 6.30 -24.63
CA LYS A 537 3.15 7.29 -23.71
C LYS A 537 4.44 6.72 -23.10
N LEU A 538 5.45 7.55 -22.93
CA LEU A 538 6.64 7.17 -22.18
C LEU A 538 6.46 7.55 -20.70
N LYS A 539 6.55 6.57 -19.78
CA LYS A 539 6.64 6.77 -18.34
C LYS A 539 7.92 6.16 -17.78
N ALA A 540 8.30 6.55 -16.55
CA ALA A 540 9.32 5.81 -15.82
C ALA A 540 8.66 5.06 -14.65
N TYR A 541 8.89 3.73 -14.59
CA TYR A 541 8.42 2.92 -13.47
C TYR A 541 9.28 3.17 -12.22
N GLU A 542 10.57 3.46 -12.39
CA GLU A 542 11.52 3.85 -11.36
C GLU A 542 12.48 4.91 -11.89
N SER A 543 13.08 5.69 -10.98
CA SER A 543 14.04 6.74 -11.35
C SER A 543 14.77 7.27 -10.12
N GLY A 544 15.76 8.12 -10.36
CA GLY A 544 16.51 8.80 -9.32
C GLY A 544 17.99 8.43 -9.34
N ALA A 545 18.69 8.74 -8.26
CA ALA A 545 20.10 8.39 -8.11
C ALA A 545 20.28 6.92 -7.74
N GLY A 546 21.06 6.18 -8.53
CA GLY A 546 21.28 4.73 -8.42
C GLY A 546 22.60 4.33 -7.77
N ASP A 547 23.24 5.21 -6.99
CA ASP A 547 24.54 4.93 -6.39
C ASP A 547 24.44 3.86 -5.29
N SER A 548 25.33 2.86 -5.36
CA SER A 548 25.52 1.78 -4.40
C SER A 548 27.02 1.54 -4.20
N SER A 549 27.42 1.09 -3.04
CA SER A 549 28.82 0.76 -2.74
C SER A 549 29.06 -0.73 -2.44
N SER A 550 28.02 -1.56 -2.50
CA SER A 550 28.10 -2.98 -2.12
C SER A 550 29.01 -3.83 -3.02
N TYR A 551 29.33 -3.36 -4.22
CA TYR A 551 30.18 -4.05 -5.20
C TYR A 551 31.65 -3.58 -5.18
N PHE A 552 32.01 -2.60 -4.32
CA PHE A 552 33.39 -2.20 -4.13
C PHE A 552 34.16 -3.22 -3.26
N PRO A 553 35.51 -3.19 -3.26
CA PRO A 553 36.31 -4.01 -2.36
C PRO A 553 35.87 -3.85 -0.90
N ALA A 554 35.80 -4.94 -0.15
CA ALA A 554 35.22 -4.98 1.19
C ALA A 554 35.79 -3.96 2.17
N ASP A 555 37.11 -3.68 2.08
CA ASP A 555 37.84 -2.68 2.89
C ASP A 555 37.58 -1.22 2.47
N LYS A 556 36.83 -0.99 1.38
CA LYS A 556 36.48 0.32 0.83
C LYS A 556 35.00 0.65 0.92
N ILE A 557 34.16 -0.34 1.18
CA ILE A 557 32.68 -0.19 1.18
C ILE A 557 32.25 0.97 2.11
N ASP A 558 32.71 1.00 3.34
CA ASP A 558 32.29 2.01 4.32
C ASP A 558 32.71 3.42 3.91
N ALA A 559 33.95 3.57 3.42
CA ALA A 559 34.45 4.86 2.92
C ALA A 559 33.68 5.34 1.68
N MET A 560 33.35 4.42 0.75
CA MET A 560 32.54 4.74 -0.43
C MET A 560 31.10 5.08 -0.05
N THR A 561 30.51 4.34 0.90
CA THR A 561 29.17 4.64 1.42
C THR A 561 29.12 6.03 2.04
N ALA A 562 30.13 6.38 2.85
CA ALA A 562 30.22 7.70 3.46
C ALA A 562 30.35 8.83 2.42
N LEU A 563 31.17 8.63 1.38
CA LEU A 563 31.35 9.60 0.29
C LEU A 563 30.07 9.81 -0.50
N PHE A 564 29.40 8.73 -0.92
CA PHE A 564 28.11 8.82 -1.62
C PHE A 564 27.02 9.42 -0.73
N THR A 565 26.97 9.06 0.55
CA THR A 565 26.05 9.68 1.52
C THR A 565 26.28 11.19 1.62
N ALA A 566 27.53 11.64 1.68
CA ALA A 566 27.85 13.06 1.69
C ALA A 566 27.43 13.77 0.38
N ALA A 567 27.58 13.11 -0.77
CA ALA A 567 27.12 13.65 -2.05
C ALA A 567 25.60 13.75 -2.13
N HIS A 568 24.86 12.73 -1.67
CA HIS A 568 23.40 12.73 -1.67
C HIS A 568 22.80 13.71 -0.65
N ASN A 569 23.53 14.05 0.43
CA ASN A 569 23.17 15.12 1.36
C ASN A 569 23.64 16.51 0.91
N ASN A 570 24.40 16.61 -0.18
CA ASN A 570 24.86 17.89 -0.68
C ASN A 570 23.66 18.76 -1.10
N PRO A 571 23.59 20.04 -0.66
CA PRO A 571 22.48 20.94 -1.03
C PRO A 571 22.25 21.08 -2.55
N ARG A 572 23.30 20.88 -3.37
CA ARG A 572 23.20 20.91 -4.83
C ARG A 572 22.31 19.82 -5.41
N MET A 573 22.06 18.71 -4.69
CA MET A 573 21.15 17.65 -5.12
C MET A 573 19.74 18.17 -5.37
N ARG A 574 19.31 19.24 -4.70
CA ARG A 574 18.06 19.94 -4.99
C ARG A 574 17.99 20.39 -6.46
N GLY A 575 19.04 21.02 -6.97
CA GLY A 575 19.15 21.41 -8.37
C GLY A 575 19.33 20.25 -9.34
N VAL A 576 20.05 19.18 -8.92
CA VAL A 576 20.24 17.96 -9.71
C VAL A 576 18.87 17.34 -10.04
N TYR A 577 18.00 17.18 -9.06
CA TYR A 577 16.67 16.60 -9.28
C TYR A 577 15.79 17.50 -10.15
N ALA A 578 15.82 18.82 -9.96
CA ALA A 578 15.09 19.75 -10.82
C ALA A 578 15.53 19.64 -12.30
N GLU A 579 16.85 19.56 -12.56
CA GLU A 579 17.37 19.38 -13.91
C GLU A 579 17.03 18.00 -14.49
N TYR A 580 17.16 16.95 -13.70
CA TYR A 580 16.85 15.57 -14.12
C TYR A 580 15.40 15.42 -14.58
N TYR A 581 14.44 15.90 -13.81
CA TYR A 581 13.02 15.92 -14.20
C TYR A 581 12.75 16.87 -15.37
N GLY A 582 13.48 17.99 -15.47
CA GLY A 582 13.43 18.88 -16.62
C GLY A 582 13.86 18.19 -17.92
N GLN A 583 14.94 17.38 -17.88
CA GLN A 583 15.41 16.60 -19.06
C GLN A 583 14.37 15.54 -19.45
N TRP A 584 13.70 14.89 -18.48
CA TRP A 584 12.63 13.93 -18.73
C TRP A 584 11.47 14.55 -19.52
N VAL A 585 10.97 15.69 -19.04
CA VAL A 585 9.88 16.40 -19.71
C VAL A 585 10.30 16.90 -21.10
N ALA A 586 11.52 17.43 -21.22
CA ALA A 586 12.06 17.88 -22.51
C ALA A 586 12.22 16.74 -23.53
N ALA A 587 12.48 15.52 -23.08
CA ALA A 587 12.51 14.32 -23.93
C ALA A 587 11.11 13.83 -24.36
N GLY A 588 10.03 14.37 -23.79
CA GLY A 588 8.65 13.95 -24.06
C GLY A 588 8.12 12.89 -23.10
N GLY A 589 8.79 12.69 -21.96
CA GLY A 589 8.31 11.80 -20.89
C GLY A 589 7.07 12.35 -20.18
N ASP A 590 6.15 11.45 -19.81
CA ASP A 590 4.95 11.77 -19.03
C ASP A 590 5.29 11.70 -17.52
N THR A 591 4.76 10.76 -16.75
CA THR A 591 5.07 10.60 -15.33
C THR A 591 6.39 9.85 -15.15
N MET A 592 7.26 10.34 -14.26
CA MET A 592 8.46 9.65 -13.81
C MET A 592 8.35 9.36 -12.30
N ASN A 593 8.32 8.07 -11.94
CA ASN A 593 8.22 7.66 -10.55
C ASN A 593 9.61 7.64 -9.90
N GLN A 594 9.80 8.45 -8.87
CA GLN A 594 10.99 8.40 -8.04
C GLN A 594 11.07 7.08 -7.27
N TYR A 595 12.22 6.45 -7.22
CA TYR A 595 12.52 5.32 -6.35
C TYR A 595 13.54 5.77 -5.29
N SER A 596 13.17 5.80 -3.99
CA SER A 596 11.86 5.58 -3.40
C SER A 596 11.49 6.79 -2.53
N ASP A 597 10.33 6.72 -1.85
CA ASP A 597 9.87 7.77 -0.92
C ASP A 597 10.77 7.89 0.31
N VAL A 598 10.83 6.84 1.15
CA VAL A 598 11.60 6.78 2.39
C VAL A 598 12.44 5.50 2.42
N GLY A 599 13.70 5.61 2.72
CA GLY A 599 14.56 4.42 2.88
C GLY A 599 15.90 4.76 3.50
N ASN A 600 16.32 3.95 4.48
CA ASN A 600 17.64 4.03 5.09
C ASN A 600 18.73 3.89 4.03
N TRP A 601 19.61 4.87 3.96
CA TRP A 601 20.75 4.81 3.06
C TRP A 601 21.82 3.87 3.61
N SER A 602 22.33 3.02 2.75
CA SER A 602 23.32 2.03 3.11
C SER A 602 24.21 1.68 1.90
N LYS A 603 25.16 0.78 2.11
CA LYS A 603 25.98 0.23 1.02
C LYS A 603 25.16 -0.39 -0.12
N TRP A 604 23.93 -0.81 0.14
CA TRP A 604 23.04 -1.44 -0.86
C TRP A 604 22.39 -0.44 -1.81
N GLY A 605 22.28 0.82 -1.39
CA GLY A 605 21.77 1.92 -2.18
C GLY A 605 21.34 3.11 -1.32
N LEU A 606 21.29 4.28 -1.95
CA LEU A 606 20.90 5.54 -1.34
C LEU A 606 19.60 6.06 -2.01
N TRP A 607 18.63 5.17 -2.23
CA TRP A 607 17.48 5.48 -3.08
C TRP A 607 16.46 6.42 -2.43
N GLY A 608 16.13 6.24 -1.16
CA GLY A 608 15.13 7.05 -0.47
C GLY A 608 15.28 8.55 -0.72
N SER A 609 14.20 9.22 -1.09
CA SER A 609 14.16 10.69 -1.17
C SER A 609 14.28 11.32 0.22
N LEU A 610 13.75 10.63 1.21
CA LEU A 610 13.95 10.82 2.64
C LEU A 610 14.66 9.58 3.21
N GLN A 611 15.49 9.75 4.22
CA GLN A 611 16.14 8.63 4.90
C GLN A 611 15.18 7.96 5.91
N TYR A 612 14.28 8.72 6.51
CA TYR A 612 13.28 8.25 7.46
C TYR A 612 12.05 9.17 7.44
N VAL A 613 10.89 8.64 7.76
CA VAL A 613 9.60 9.33 7.62
C VAL A 613 9.51 10.62 8.45
N THR A 614 10.17 10.67 9.62
CA THR A 614 10.20 11.84 10.51
C THR A 614 11.26 12.87 10.11
N GLN A 615 12.04 12.64 9.05
CA GLN A 615 13.04 13.59 8.58
C GLN A 615 12.40 14.92 8.20
N ASP A 616 13.00 16.03 8.67
CA ASP A 616 12.61 17.37 8.22
C ASP A 616 12.89 17.51 6.72
N PRO A 617 11.87 17.78 5.88
CA PRO A 617 12.06 18.00 4.45
C PRO A 617 13.12 19.05 4.12
N ALA A 618 13.32 20.06 4.99
CA ALA A 618 14.34 21.08 4.81
C ALA A 618 15.78 20.54 4.81
N THR A 619 15.98 19.34 5.37
CA THR A 619 17.29 18.67 5.43
C THR A 619 17.47 17.60 4.36
N ALA A 620 16.49 17.42 3.46
CA ALA A 620 16.48 16.37 2.45
C ALA A 620 16.54 16.96 1.02
N PRO A 621 17.72 17.27 0.48
CA PRO A 621 17.84 18.01 -0.78
C PRO A 621 17.23 17.28 -1.98
N LYS A 622 17.24 15.94 -2.03
CA LYS A 622 16.56 15.15 -3.07
C LYS A 622 15.04 15.39 -3.02
N TYR A 623 14.44 15.23 -1.85
CA TYR A 623 13.01 15.44 -1.65
C TYR A 623 12.60 16.89 -1.95
N GLN A 624 13.41 17.86 -1.53
CA GLN A 624 13.19 19.28 -1.86
C GLN A 624 13.23 19.53 -3.37
N GLY A 625 14.16 18.91 -4.10
CA GLY A 625 14.25 19.04 -5.54
C GLY A 625 12.99 18.52 -6.26
N LEU A 626 12.40 17.43 -5.76
CA LEU A 626 11.11 16.93 -6.24
C LEU A 626 9.97 17.94 -5.97
N LEU A 627 9.88 18.48 -4.74
CA LEU A 627 8.86 19.47 -4.39
C LEU A 627 8.99 20.76 -5.20
N ASP A 628 10.20 21.23 -5.45
CA ASP A 628 10.45 22.42 -6.29
C ASP A 628 9.99 22.18 -7.72
N PHE A 629 10.30 21.00 -8.27
CA PHE A 629 9.86 20.65 -9.61
C PHE A 629 8.33 20.58 -9.70
N ILE A 630 7.67 19.97 -8.71
CA ILE A 630 6.20 19.92 -8.61
C ILE A 630 5.62 21.35 -8.57
N ALA A 631 6.18 22.22 -7.74
CA ALA A 631 5.73 23.59 -7.59
C ALA A 631 5.92 24.43 -8.87
N ALA A 632 7.00 24.16 -9.63
CA ALA A 632 7.28 24.85 -10.89
C ALA A 632 6.42 24.32 -12.07
N HIS A 633 5.90 23.11 -11.99
CA HIS A 633 5.15 22.43 -13.06
C HIS A 633 3.81 21.86 -12.55
N PRO A 634 2.96 22.67 -11.92
CA PRO A 634 1.68 22.16 -11.42
C PRO A 634 0.79 21.72 -12.59
N THR A 635 0.06 20.64 -12.39
CA THR A 635 -0.97 20.19 -13.34
C THR A 635 -2.30 20.10 -12.60
N PRO A 636 -3.41 20.47 -13.26
CA PRO A 636 -4.73 20.41 -12.65
C PRO A 636 -5.14 18.99 -12.27
#